data_a0f94df3f5fcba6cb8d0c2c9d69edbf9
#
_entry.id   a0f94df3f5fcba6cb8d0c2c9d69edbf9
#
_cell.length_a   1.000
_cell.length_b   1.000
_cell.length_c   1.000
_cell.angle_alpha   90.00
_cell.angle_beta   90.00
_cell.angle_gamma   90.00
#
_symmetry.space_group_name_H-M   'P 1'
#
loop_
_entity.id
_entity.type
_entity.pdbx_description
1 polymer ?
#
loop_
_entity_poly.entity_id
_entity_poly.type
_entity_poly.pdbx_seq_one_letter_code
_entity_poly.pdbx_strand_id
1 'polypeptide(L)'
;MKNLLIIGAGQYGMVAKEIAESMKCFERIDFVDDVYPSAVGKICDIDKLIHEYDSAAVAIGNSDLRLTLIKRLCEIGYEVPTLIHDKAYVSPSAKIGIGCFIEPMTVVHTNVTVETGCILSAGVILNHNSVVHEGCHINCGSVVKARAEIKAGTRTGYNEVCDTEKVEHVKQHDKLPVAV
;
A
#
# COMPACT_ATOMS: atom_id res chain seq x y z
N MET A 1 17.43 -14.92 0.90
CA MET A 1 16.46 -13.78 0.95
C MET A 1 15.41 -14.05 -0.10
N LYS A 2 14.25 -13.40 -0.06
CA LYS A 2 13.15 -13.60 -1.02
C LYS A 2 13.28 -12.64 -2.19
N ASN A 3 12.73 -13.06 -3.35
CA ASN A 3 12.58 -12.17 -4.50
C ASN A 3 11.21 -11.49 -4.44
N LEU A 4 11.15 -10.18 -4.64
CA LEU A 4 9.93 -9.37 -4.61
C LEU A 4 9.57 -8.90 -6.02
N LEU A 5 8.34 -9.15 -6.43
CA LEU A 5 7.73 -8.58 -7.64
C LEU A 5 6.82 -7.41 -7.25
N ILE A 6 7.06 -6.21 -7.80
CA ILE A 6 6.20 -5.05 -7.58
C ILE A 6 5.28 -4.90 -8.80
N ILE A 7 3.98 -4.91 -8.58
CA ILE A 7 2.96 -4.73 -9.61
C ILE A 7 2.64 -3.24 -9.73
N GLY A 8 2.99 -2.67 -10.89
CA GLY A 8 2.94 -1.25 -11.18
C GLY A 8 4.29 -0.56 -11.01
N ALA A 9 4.83 -0.03 -12.12
CA ALA A 9 6.12 0.68 -12.18
C ALA A 9 5.94 2.20 -12.35
N GLY A 10 4.77 2.73 -12.03
CA GLY A 10 4.50 4.17 -11.99
C GLY A 10 5.22 4.87 -10.84
N GLN A 11 4.92 6.14 -10.61
CA GLN A 11 5.57 6.94 -9.53
C GLN A 11 5.46 6.25 -8.16
N TYR A 12 4.30 5.66 -7.85
CA TYR A 12 4.14 4.95 -6.57
C TYR A 12 4.91 3.62 -6.53
N GLY A 13 5.11 2.97 -7.66
CA GLY A 13 5.99 1.78 -7.77
C GLY A 13 7.41 2.07 -7.33
N MET A 14 7.95 3.24 -7.67
CA MET A 14 9.29 3.66 -7.23
C MET A 14 9.35 3.86 -5.72
N VAL A 15 8.32 4.48 -5.12
CA VAL A 15 8.20 4.60 -3.65
C VAL A 15 8.16 3.22 -2.99
N ALA A 16 7.35 2.31 -3.52
CA ALA A 16 7.25 0.95 -3.01
C ALA A 16 8.60 0.20 -3.06
N LYS A 17 9.38 0.40 -4.13
CA LYS A 17 10.73 -0.16 -4.25
C LYS A 17 11.67 0.37 -3.18
N GLU A 18 11.70 1.69 -2.95
CA GLU A 18 12.53 2.30 -1.91
C GLU A 18 12.17 1.80 -0.51
N ILE A 19 10.87 1.62 -0.22
CA ILE A 19 10.42 1.01 1.04
C ILE A 19 10.97 -0.43 1.15
N ALA A 20 10.81 -1.24 0.11
CA ALA A 20 11.28 -2.62 0.10
C ALA A 20 12.80 -2.72 0.27
N GLU A 21 13.57 -1.84 -0.39
CA GLU A 21 15.03 -1.74 -0.24
C GLU A 21 15.42 -1.37 1.21
N SER A 22 14.67 -0.48 1.86
CA SER A 22 14.93 -0.10 3.27
C SER A 22 14.77 -1.26 4.24
N MET A 23 13.92 -2.23 3.93
CA MET A 23 13.67 -3.43 4.75
C MET A 23 14.85 -4.41 4.76
N LYS A 24 15.72 -4.39 3.75
CA LYS A 24 16.93 -5.25 3.62
C LYS A 24 16.64 -6.75 3.74
N CYS A 25 15.45 -7.20 3.38
CA CYS A 25 15.02 -8.59 3.46
C CYS A 25 14.78 -9.24 2.09
N PHE A 26 14.82 -8.46 1.02
CA PHE A 26 14.69 -8.94 -0.36
C PHE A 26 16.06 -9.00 -1.05
N GLU A 27 16.28 -10.02 -1.87
CA GLU A 27 17.50 -10.19 -2.66
C GLU A 27 17.38 -9.50 -4.02
N ARG A 28 16.20 -9.64 -4.64
CA ARG A 28 15.88 -9.09 -5.95
C ARG A 28 14.52 -8.38 -5.89
N ILE A 29 14.42 -7.20 -6.49
CA ILE A 29 13.19 -6.40 -6.55
C ILE A 29 13.01 -5.94 -7.99
N ASP A 30 11.98 -6.44 -8.66
CA ASP A 30 11.65 -6.10 -10.05
C ASP A 30 10.19 -5.67 -10.18
N PHE A 31 9.84 -5.17 -11.37
CA PHE A 31 8.51 -4.68 -11.67
C PHE A 31 7.83 -5.52 -12.75
N VAL A 32 6.51 -5.67 -12.64
CA VAL A 32 5.63 -5.94 -13.78
C VAL A 32 4.75 -4.72 -14.03
N ASP A 33 4.64 -4.34 -15.30
CA ASP A 33 3.87 -3.16 -15.73
C ASP A 33 3.55 -3.29 -17.22
N ASP A 34 2.39 -2.82 -17.64
CA ASP A 34 1.97 -2.97 -19.04
C ASP A 34 2.67 -1.98 -19.98
N VAL A 35 3.28 -0.92 -19.44
CA VAL A 35 3.87 0.20 -20.20
C VAL A 35 5.36 0.42 -19.89
N TYR A 36 5.82 0.10 -18.68
CA TYR A 36 7.20 0.39 -18.26
C TYR A 36 8.23 -0.48 -18.99
N PRO A 37 9.18 0.11 -19.75
CA PRO A 37 10.05 -0.65 -20.66
C PRO A 37 11.01 -1.63 -19.97
N SER A 38 11.36 -1.37 -18.71
CA SER A 38 12.30 -2.21 -17.93
C SER A 38 11.57 -3.17 -16.99
N ALA A 39 10.26 -3.33 -17.14
CA ALA A 39 9.52 -4.37 -16.42
C ALA A 39 9.92 -5.77 -16.91
N VAL A 40 9.95 -6.75 -16.00
CA VAL A 40 10.27 -8.15 -16.34
C VAL A 40 9.11 -8.87 -17.01
N GLY A 41 7.93 -8.26 -17.06
CA GLY A 41 6.73 -8.77 -17.72
C GLY A 41 5.57 -7.82 -17.57
N LYS A 42 4.43 -8.21 -18.11
CA LYS A 42 3.14 -7.50 -17.98
C LYS A 42 2.34 -8.01 -16.79
N ILE A 43 1.33 -7.26 -16.36
CA ILE A 43 0.44 -7.66 -15.26
C ILE A 43 -0.26 -9.00 -15.55
N CYS A 44 -0.53 -9.33 -16.82
CA CYS A 44 -1.11 -10.61 -17.20
C CYS A 44 -0.13 -11.81 -17.05
N ASP A 45 1.16 -11.57 -16.90
CA ASP A 45 2.17 -12.62 -16.79
C ASP A 45 2.47 -13.07 -15.36
N ILE A 46 1.83 -12.46 -14.35
CA ILE A 46 2.10 -12.75 -12.93
C ILE A 46 1.98 -14.24 -12.58
N ASP A 47 1.06 -14.98 -13.24
CA ASP A 47 0.88 -16.42 -13.00
C ASP A 47 2.12 -17.25 -13.43
N LYS A 48 2.91 -16.75 -14.38
CA LYS A 48 4.11 -17.42 -14.88
C LYS A 48 5.34 -17.10 -14.01
N LEU A 49 5.34 -15.95 -13.37
CA LEU A 49 6.48 -15.43 -12.62
C LEU A 49 6.58 -15.97 -11.18
N ILE A 50 5.56 -16.70 -10.70
CA ILE A 50 5.55 -17.29 -9.34
C ILE A 50 6.76 -18.20 -9.06
N HIS A 51 7.35 -18.80 -10.11
CA HIS A 51 8.53 -19.66 -9.95
C HIS A 51 9.84 -18.89 -9.78
N GLU A 52 9.84 -17.57 -10.04
CA GLU A 52 11.02 -16.70 -9.93
C GLU A 52 10.93 -15.75 -8.72
N TYR A 53 9.70 -15.43 -8.26
CA TYR A 53 9.44 -14.49 -7.20
C TYR A 53 8.57 -15.12 -6.09
N ASP A 54 9.08 -15.14 -4.87
CA ASP A 54 8.37 -15.68 -3.71
C ASP A 54 7.26 -14.76 -3.22
N SER A 55 7.44 -13.46 -3.43
CA SER A 55 6.59 -12.41 -2.88
C SER A 55 6.17 -11.41 -3.96
N ALA A 56 4.98 -10.85 -3.82
CA ALA A 56 4.51 -9.78 -4.70
C ALA A 56 3.78 -8.67 -3.93
N ALA A 57 4.00 -7.40 -4.32
CA ALA A 57 3.35 -6.22 -3.74
C ALA A 57 2.66 -5.40 -4.83
N VAL A 58 1.46 -4.85 -4.55
CA VAL A 58 0.64 -4.13 -5.53
C VAL A 58 0.74 -2.63 -5.33
N ALA A 59 1.59 -1.95 -6.12
CA ALA A 59 1.86 -0.51 -6.04
C ALA A 59 0.95 0.31 -6.97
N ILE A 60 -0.36 0.08 -6.90
CA ILE A 60 -1.38 0.72 -7.73
C ILE A 60 -2.25 1.63 -6.87
N GLY A 61 -2.41 2.89 -7.28
CA GLY A 61 -3.16 3.91 -6.53
C GLY A 61 -4.67 3.66 -6.46
N ASN A 62 -5.26 3.01 -7.48
CA ASN A 62 -6.69 2.66 -7.47
C ASN A 62 -6.94 1.56 -6.42
N SER A 63 -7.78 1.84 -5.45
CA SER A 63 -8.10 0.97 -4.31
C SER A 63 -8.69 -0.38 -4.75
N ASP A 64 -9.72 -0.33 -5.60
CA ASP A 64 -10.45 -1.54 -6.00
C ASP A 64 -9.57 -2.48 -6.83
N LEU A 65 -8.79 -1.90 -7.76
CA LEU A 65 -7.83 -2.67 -8.56
C LEU A 65 -6.72 -3.25 -7.67
N ARG A 66 -6.21 -2.47 -6.70
CA ARG A 66 -5.20 -2.95 -5.76
C ARG A 66 -5.69 -4.13 -4.96
N LEU A 67 -6.89 -4.05 -4.37
CA LEU A 67 -7.49 -5.15 -3.60
C LEU A 67 -7.76 -6.38 -4.47
N THR A 68 -8.27 -6.19 -5.69
CA THR A 68 -8.50 -7.27 -6.66
C THR A 68 -7.20 -8.00 -7.00
N LEU A 69 -6.12 -7.28 -7.23
CA LEU A 69 -4.82 -7.88 -7.54
C LEU A 69 -4.20 -8.55 -6.32
N ILE A 70 -4.33 -7.99 -5.12
CA ILE A 70 -3.90 -8.65 -3.87
C ILE A 70 -4.59 -10.00 -3.73
N LYS A 71 -5.91 -10.06 -3.91
CA LYS A 71 -6.67 -11.30 -3.86
C LYS A 71 -6.17 -12.31 -4.90
N ARG A 72 -5.99 -11.89 -6.16
CA ARG A 72 -5.45 -12.74 -7.22
C ARG A 72 -4.06 -13.28 -6.88
N LEU A 73 -3.17 -12.47 -6.34
CA LEU A 73 -1.84 -12.91 -5.92
C LEU A 73 -1.90 -14.01 -4.85
N CYS A 74 -2.79 -13.86 -3.86
CA CYS A 74 -3.00 -14.90 -2.86
C CYS A 74 -3.53 -16.21 -3.48
N GLU A 75 -4.46 -16.12 -4.45
CA GLU A 75 -5.01 -17.27 -5.17
C GLU A 75 -3.94 -18.00 -6.01
N ILE A 76 -2.99 -17.28 -6.60
CA ILE A 76 -1.84 -17.86 -7.33
C ILE A 76 -0.85 -18.51 -6.36
N GLY A 77 -0.76 -18.06 -5.11
CA GLY A 77 0.14 -18.58 -4.10
C GLY A 77 1.34 -17.69 -3.76
N TYR A 78 1.35 -16.43 -4.20
CA TYR A 78 2.35 -15.46 -3.76
C TYR A 78 2.19 -15.12 -2.29
N GLU A 79 3.29 -14.92 -1.58
CA GLU A 79 3.26 -14.16 -0.35
C GLU A 79 3.04 -12.68 -0.69
N VAL A 80 2.08 -12.04 -0.03
CA VAL A 80 1.79 -10.61 -0.23
C VAL A 80 2.21 -9.85 1.02
N PRO A 81 3.49 -9.40 1.09
CA PRO A 81 4.02 -8.74 2.28
C PRO A 81 3.41 -7.35 2.44
N THR A 82 3.33 -6.90 3.68
CA THR A 82 3.22 -5.48 4.00
C THR A 82 4.62 -4.87 3.99
N LEU A 83 4.83 -3.84 3.20
CA LEU A 83 6.11 -3.14 3.11
C LEU A 83 6.14 -2.00 4.14
N ILE A 84 7.06 -2.09 5.09
CA ILE A 84 7.21 -1.13 6.19
C ILE A 84 8.60 -0.51 6.12
N HIS A 85 8.66 0.80 5.85
CA HIS A 85 9.93 1.52 5.81
C HIS A 85 10.63 1.49 7.18
N ASP A 86 11.96 1.36 7.20
CA ASP A 86 12.76 1.24 8.42
C ASP A 86 12.68 2.46 9.36
N LYS A 87 12.20 3.60 8.86
CA LYS A 87 11.93 4.83 9.64
C LYS A 87 10.46 5.01 10.06
N ALA A 88 9.60 4.03 9.83
CA ALA A 88 8.26 4.02 10.37
C ALA A 88 8.25 3.44 11.78
N TYR A 89 7.38 3.94 12.64
CA TYR A 89 7.12 3.33 13.94
C TYR A 89 5.78 2.58 13.89
N VAL A 90 5.84 1.30 14.18
CA VAL A 90 4.63 0.46 14.33
C VAL A 90 4.65 -0.14 15.74
N SER A 91 3.60 0.18 16.51
CA SER A 91 3.45 -0.37 17.87
C SER A 91 3.36 -1.89 17.84
N PRO A 92 4.01 -2.61 18.78
CA PRO A 92 3.93 -4.07 18.86
C PRO A 92 2.50 -4.62 19.03
N SER A 93 1.56 -3.81 19.52
CA SER A 93 0.16 -4.18 19.67
C SER A 93 -0.71 -3.81 18.47
N ALA A 94 -0.16 -3.14 17.46
CA ALA A 94 -0.89 -2.84 16.24
C ALA A 94 -1.08 -4.10 15.38
N LYS A 95 -2.20 -4.16 14.68
CA LYS A 95 -2.51 -5.23 13.72
C LYS A 95 -2.51 -4.66 12.33
N ILE A 96 -1.62 -5.15 11.47
CA ILE A 96 -1.50 -4.69 10.08
C ILE A 96 -1.84 -5.86 9.15
N GLY A 97 -2.78 -5.64 8.24
CA GLY A 97 -3.16 -6.59 7.19
C GLY A 97 -2.08 -6.74 6.12
N ILE A 98 -2.29 -7.65 5.19
CA ILE A 98 -1.36 -7.92 4.08
C ILE A 98 -1.41 -6.81 3.01
N GLY A 99 -0.32 -6.70 2.23
CA GLY A 99 -0.26 -5.82 1.06
C GLY A 99 -0.37 -4.33 1.37
N CYS A 100 -0.11 -3.92 2.62
CA CYS A 100 -0.07 -2.52 3.00
C CYS A 100 1.30 -1.90 2.70
N PHE A 101 1.32 -0.57 2.57
CA PHE A 101 2.54 0.24 2.47
C PHE A 101 2.57 1.22 3.63
N ILE A 102 3.63 1.17 4.42
CA ILE A 102 3.87 2.06 5.56
C ILE A 102 5.12 2.88 5.25
N GLU A 103 4.91 4.11 4.80
CA GLU A 103 5.98 5.00 4.35
C GLU A 103 6.80 5.58 5.52
N PRO A 104 7.97 6.22 5.24
CA PRO A 104 8.83 6.73 6.29
C PRO A 104 8.12 7.75 7.19
N MET A 105 8.54 7.82 8.46
CA MET A 105 8.02 8.73 9.48
C MET A 105 6.53 8.52 9.83
N THR A 106 5.90 7.46 9.34
CA THR A 106 4.56 7.05 9.75
C THR A 106 4.59 6.52 11.18
N VAL A 107 3.60 6.90 11.99
CA VAL A 107 3.41 6.41 13.35
C VAL A 107 2.09 5.64 13.44
N VAL A 108 2.19 4.34 13.66
CA VAL A 108 1.04 3.46 13.94
C VAL A 108 1.04 3.15 15.45
N HIS A 109 0.11 3.73 16.18
CA HIS A 109 0.09 3.71 17.63
C HIS A 109 -0.51 2.41 18.20
N THR A 110 -0.62 2.34 19.53
CA THR A 110 -1.10 1.18 20.31
C THR A 110 -2.51 0.76 19.91
N ASN A 111 -2.70 -0.56 19.70
CA ASN A 111 -3.97 -1.20 19.36
C ASN A 111 -4.64 -0.66 18.08
N VAL A 112 -3.89 -0.04 17.18
CA VAL A 112 -4.40 0.34 15.86
C VAL A 112 -4.62 -0.93 15.03
N THR A 113 -5.70 -0.92 14.23
CA THR A 113 -5.94 -1.93 13.20
C THR A 113 -5.87 -1.26 11.83
N VAL A 114 -5.03 -1.79 10.95
CA VAL A 114 -4.96 -1.42 9.53
C VAL A 114 -5.26 -2.66 8.72
N GLU A 115 -6.32 -2.62 7.93
CA GLU A 115 -6.73 -3.77 7.12
C GLU A 115 -5.96 -3.85 5.80
N THR A 116 -6.27 -4.87 5.00
CA THR A 116 -5.57 -5.22 3.76
C THR A 116 -5.44 -4.07 2.77
N GLY A 117 -4.27 -3.97 2.14
CA GLY A 117 -4.04 -3.11 0.99
C GLY A 117 -4.08 -1.61 1.27
N CYS A 118 -3.88 -1.18 2.50
CA CYS A 118 -3.83 0.24 2.84
C CYS A 118 -2.49 0.88 2.47
N ILE A 119 -2.53 2.16 2.13
CA ILE A 119 -1.36 3.01 1.93
C ILE A 119 -1.36 4.06 3.05
N LEU A 120 -0.33 4.04 3.88
CA LEU A 120 -0.07 5.08 4.88
C LEU A 120 1.14 5.88 4.40
N SER A 121 0.89 7.05 3.83
CA SER A 121 1.93 7.89 3.25
C SER A 121 2.80 8.55 4.33
N ALA A 122 3.89 9.16 3.89
CA ALA A 122 4.92 9.70 4.79
C ALA A 122 4.34 10.64 5.86
N GLY A 123 4.76 10.45 7.12
CA GLY A 123 4.37 11.28 8.24
C GLY A 123 2.92 11.11 8.71
N VAL A 124 2.20 10.08 8.27
CA VAL A 124 0.86 9.76 8.78
C VAL A 124 0.94 9.34 10.25
N ILE A 125 -0.02 9.79 11.05
CA ILE A 125 -0.18 9.38 12.44
C ILE A 125 -1.55 8.70 12.62
N LEU A 126 -1.53 7.41 12.91
CA LEU A 126 -2.70 6.67 13.37
C LEU A 126 -2.67 6.60 14.89
N ASN A 127 -3.57 7.33 15.54
CA ASN A 127 -3.60 7.38 17.00
C ASN A 127 -4.25 6.10 17.58
N HIS A 128 -4.04 5.86 18.87
CA HIS A 128 -4.38 4.60 19.56
C HIS A 128 -5.84 4.15 19.37
N ASN A 129 -6.03 2.84 19.18
CA ASN A 129 -7.32 2.19 18.99
C ASN A 129 -8.10 2.67 17.75
N SER A 130 -7.47 3.35 16.80
CA SER A 130 -8.11 3.66 15.51
C SER A 130 -8.16 2.44 14.59
N VAL A 131 -9.10 2.45 13.66
CA VAL A 131 -9.28 1.42 12.64
C VAL A 131 -9.24 2.07 11.26
N VAL A 132 -8.42 1.52 10.38
CA VAL A 132 -8.36 1.89 8.95
C VAL A 132 -8.75 0.68 8.15
N HIS A 133 -9.95 0.72 7.55
CA HIS A 133 -10.47 -0.39 6.76
C HIS A 133 -9.73 -0.56 5.43
N GLU A 134 -9.99 -1.67 4.75
CA GLU A 134 -9.26 -2.12 3.55
C GLU A 134 -9.19 -1.07 2.43
N GLY A 135 -8.08 -1.09 1.71
CA GLY A 135 -7.88 -0.28 0.53
C GLY A 135 -7.75 1.23 0.77
N CYS A 136 -7.72 1.71 2.01
CA CYS A 136 -7.56 3.13 2.28
C CYS A 136 -6.23 3.68 1.79
N HIS A 137 -6.20 4.97 1.47
CA HIS A 137 -5.00 5.74 1.21
C HIS A 137 -4.99 6.98 2.09
N ILE A 138 -4.26 6.93 3.18
CA ILE A 138 -4.08 8.05 4.11
C ILE A 138 -2.88 8.85 3.62
N ASN A 139 -3.14 10.06 3.08
CA ASN A 139 -2.10 10.89 2.47
C ASN A 139 -1.17 11.55 3.50
N CYS A 140 -0.03 12.03 2.99
CA CYS A 140 1.07 12.55 3.80
C CYS A 140 0.63 13.55 4.88
N GLY A 141 1.19 13.38 6.08
CA GLY A 141 0.98 14.25 7.23
C GLY A 141 -0.41 14.19 7.87
N SER A 142 -1.31 13.33 7.35
CA SER A 142 -2.65 13.20 7.93
C SER A 142 -2.63 12.52 9.29
N VAL A 143 -3.60 12.89 10.14
CA VAL A 143 -3.75 12.37 11.50
C VAL A 143 -5.11 11.72 11.64
N VAL A 144 -5.15 10.42 11.92
CA VAL A 144 -6.36 9.70 12.32
C VAL A 144 -6.47 9.78 13.84
N LYS A 145 -7.57 10.33 14.33
CA LYS A 145 -7.79 10.50 15.78
C LYS A 145 -7.91 9.16 16.50
N ALA A 146 -7.68 9.21 17.80
CA ALA A 146 -7.89 8.06 18.68
C ALA A 146 -9.32 7.52 18.58
N ARG A 147 -9.46 6.22 18.41
CA ARG A 147 -10.74 5.49 18.25
C ARG A 147 -11.54 5.86 17.01
N ALA A 148 -10.99 6.66 16.10
CA ALA A 148 -11.64 6.94 14.83
C ALA A 148 -11.62 5.69 13.94
N GLU A 149 -12.66 5.52 13.12
CA GLU A 149 -12.83 4.45 12.18
C GLU A 149 -12.94 5.01 10.77
N ILE A 150 -11.99 4.66 9.91
CA ILE A 150 -11.89 5.14 8.53
C ILE A 150 -12.46 4.08 7.60
N LYS A 151 -13.52 4.43 6.87
CA LYS A 151 -14.25 3.53 5.96
C LYS A 151 -13.35 2.99 4.85
N ALA A 152 -13.61 1.75 4.41
CA ALA A 152 -12.91 1.11 3.31
C ALA A 152 -12.84 1.98 2.05
N GLY A 153 -11.69 1.95 1.36
CA GLY A 153 -11.46 2.71 0.14
C GLY A 153 -11.32 4.22 0.31
N THR A 154 -11.35 4.74 1.54
CA THR A 154 -11.19 6.17 1.80
C THR A 154 -9.81 6.66 1.35
N ARG A 155 -9.79 7.80 0.63
CA ARG A 155 -8.57 8.56 0.36
C ARG A 155 -8.66 9.93 1.03
N THR A 156 -7.73 10.24 1.92
CA THR A 156 -7.68 11.53 2.62
C THR A 156 -7.02 12.61 1.77
N GLY A 157 -7.24 13.87 2.13
CA GLY A 157 -6.38 14.98 1.70
C GLY A 157 -5.00 14.93 2.36
N TYR A 158 -4.11 15.87 2.00
CA TYR A 158 -2.81 16.05 2.67
C TYR A 158 -3.01 16.83 3.99
N ASN A 159 -2.28 16.44 5.04
CA ASN A 159 -2.36 17.07 6.38
C ASN A 159 -3.79 17.11 6.94
N GLU A 160 -4.60 16.14 6.60
CA GLU A 160 -6.00 16.06 7.04
C GLU A 160 -6.10 15.46 8.43
N VAL A 161 -7.00 16.01 9.24
CA VAL A 161 -7.37 15.41 10.53
C VAL A 161 -8.66 14.63 10.35
N CYS A 162 -8.53 13.29 10.41
CA CYS A 162 -9.63 12.35 10.18
C CYS A 162 -10.30 11.95 11.50
N ASP A 163 -11.62 12.04 11.52
CA ASP A 163 -12.48 11.58 12.61
C ASP A 163 -13.65 10.78 12.03
N THR A 164 -14.25 9.91 12.81
CA THR A 164 -15.37 9.05 12.37
C THR A 164 -16.53 9.85 11.76
N GLU A 165 -16.71 11.11 12.17
CA GLU A 165 -17.83 11.96 11.77
C GLU A 165 -17.56 12.85 10.53
N LYS A 166 -16.33 12.88 9.96
CA LYS A 166 -15.93 13.90 8.97
C LYS A 166 -15.41 13.38 7.64
N VAL A 167 -15.52 12.10 7.32
CA VAL A 167 -15.01 11.60 6.04
C VAL A 167 -16.05 11.83 4.94
N GLU A 168 -16.02 13.02 4.32
CA GLU A 168 -16.70 13.25 3.05
C GLU A 168 -15.92 12.55 1.92
N HIS A 169 -16.65 11.79 1.10
CA HIS A 169 -16.07 11.14 -0.08
C HIS A 169 -15.56 12.16 -1.08
N VAL A 170 -14.25 12.28 -1.23
CA VAL A 170 -13.65 12.93 -2.40
C VAL A 170 -13.88 12.00 -3.60
N LYS A 171 -14.90 12.31 -4.41
CA LYS A 171 -15.12 11.62 -5.70
C LYS A 171 -13.88 11.81 -6.55
N GLN A 172 -13.26 10.72 -6.96
CA GLN A 172 -12.16 10.70 -7.93
C GLN A 172 -12.65 11.34 -9.25
N HIS A 173 -12.22 12.56 -9.51
CA HIS A 173 -12.20 13.15 -10.85
C HIS A 173 -10.76 13.11 -11.38
N ASP A 174 -10.24 11.93 -11.65
CA ASP A 174 -9.06 11.77 -12.49
C ASP A 174 -9.50 11.20 -13.85
N LYS A 175 -10.05 12.06 -14.66
CA LYS A 175 -9.99 11.87 -16.10
C LYS A 175 -8.66 12.45 -16.57
N LEU A 176 -7.64 11.61 -16.64
CA LEU A 176 -6.47 11.93 -17.46
C LEU A 176 -6.94 12.03 -18.93
N PRO A 177 -6.60 13.12 -19.65
CA PRO A 177 -6.84 13.17 -21.07
C PRO A 177 -5.95 12.12 -21.75
N VAL A 178 -6.59 11.24 -22.51
CA VAL A 178 -5.89 10.36 -23.46
C VAL A 178 -5.24 11.28 -24.48
N ALA A 179 -3.91 11.37 -24.46
CA ALA A 179 -3.17 12.00 -25.54
C ALA A 179 -3.26 11.09 -26.77
N VAL A 180 -3.77 11.64 -27.86
CA VAL A 180 -3.78 11.07 -29.21
C VAL A 180 -2.36 11.08 -29.78
#